data_da5bd4e2f7d2bfd05f170078d4399164
#
_entry.id   da5bd4e2f7d2bfd05f170078d4399164
#
_cell.length_a   1.000
_cell.length_b   1.000
_cell.length_c   1.000
_cell.angle_alpha   90.00
_cell.angle_beta   90.00
_cell.angle_gamma   90.00
#
_symmetry.space_group_name_H-M   'P 1'
#
loop_
_entity.id
_entity.type
_entity.pdbx_description
1 polymer ?
#
loop_
_entity_poly.entity_id
_entity_poly.type
_entity_poly.pdbx_seq_one_letter_code
_entity_poly.pdbx_strand_id
1 'polypeptide(L)' 'MNEIRVSAKNVSDAITEASIQLGVTSSELEYEVIEKGSAGFLGIGSKQAVIRAWKKVKE' A
#
# COMPACT_ATOMS: atom_id res chain seq x y z
N MET A 1 -11.98 -8.82 -10.16
CA MET A 1 -11.01 -7.79 -9.81
C MET A 1 -10.15 -8.25 -8.66
N ASN A 2 -8.85 -8.14 -8.84
CA ASN A 2 -7.92 -8.66 -7.86
C ASN A 2 -7.40 -7.54 -6.98
N GLU A 3 -8.22 -7.22 -6.00
CA GLU A 3 -7.88 -6.20 -5.04
C GLU A 3 -7.23 -6.84 -3.83
N ILE A 4 -6.13 -6.26 -3.38
CA ILE A 4 -5.46 -6.75 -2.19
C ILE A 4 -5.29 -5.60 -1.21
N ARG A 5 -5.19 -5.95 0.06
CA ARG A 5 -4.92 -4.99 1.11
C ARG A 5 -3.54 -5.25 1.66
N VAL A 6 -2.74 -4.20 1.73
CA VAL A 6 -1.34 -4.30 2.14
C VAL A 6 -1.11 -3.33 3.29
N SER A 7 -0.44 -3.80 4.32
CA SER A 7 0.00 -2.92 5.41
C SER A 7 1.53 -2.94 5.47
N ALA A 8 2.09 -1.78 5.75
CA ALA A 8 3.54 -1.62 5.86
C ALA A 8 3.81 -0.43 6.76
N LYS A 9 5.07 -0.14 7.00
CA LYS A 9 5.41 0.95 7.92
C LYS A 9 5.08 2.33 7.35
N ASN A 10 4.97 2.44 6.02
CA ASN A 10 4.55 3.68 5.38
C ASN A 10 3.88 3.34 4.05
N VAL A 11 3.26 4.35 3.44
CA VAL A 11 2.53 4.14 2.19
C VAL A 11 3.46 3.69 1.08
N SER A 12 4.65 4.26 1.01
CA SER A 12 5.61 3.92 -0.03
C SER A 12 5.98 2.45 0.01
N ASP A 13 6.27 1.94 1.20
CA ASP A 13 6.58 0.53 1.37
C ASP A 13 5.37 -0.35 1.02
N ALA A 14 4.18 0.11 1.39
CA ALA A 14 2.97 -0.64 1.09
C ALA A 14 2.76 -0.76 -0.42
N ILE A 15 3.01 0.32 -1.14
CA ILE A 15 2.88 0.31 -2.59
C ILE A 15 3.88 -0.68 -3.21
N THR A 16 5.12 -0.65 -2.74
CA THR A 16 6.13 -1.57 -3.22
C THR A 16 5.71 -3.01 -2.99
N GLU A 17 5.24 -3.30 -1.78
CA GLU A 17 4.79 -4.65 -1.45
C GLU A 17 3.62 -5.08 -2.33
N ALA A 18 2.67 -4.18 -2.54
CA ALA A 18 1.51 -4.47 -3.37
C ALA A 18 1.94 -4.80 -4.81
N SER A 19 2.88 -4.04 -5.34
CA SER A 19 3.34 -4.28 -6.71
C SER A 19 3.99 -5.65 -6.84
N ILE A 20 4.74 -6.07 -5.82
CA ILE A 20 5.35 -7.39 -5.81
C ILE A 20 4.28 -8.47 -5.75
N GLN A 21 3.31 -8.32 -4.87
CA GLN A 21 2.26 -9.31 -4.70
C GLN A 21 1.40 -9.46 -5.94
N LEU A 22 1.13 -8.36 -6.61
CA LEU A 22 0.32 -8.38 -7.83
C LEU A 22 1.13 -8.70 -9.07
N GLY A 23 2.46 -8.65 -8.96
CA GLY A 23 3.32 -8.95 -10.10
C GLY A 23 3.27 -7.89 -11.17
N VAL A 24 3.07 -6.64 -10.79
CA VAL A 24 3.01 -5.52 -11.73
C VAL A 24 3.99 -4.43 -11.30
N THR A 25 4.32 -3.53 -12.21
CA THR A 25 5.14 -2.38 -11.87
C THR A 25 4.27 -1.34 -11.16
N SER A 26 4.91 -0.44 -10.43
CA SER A 26 4.18 0.61 -9.74
C SER A 26 3.40 1.50 -10.70
N SER A 27 3.86 1.63 -11.93
CA SER A 27 3.15 2.43 -12.91
C SER A 27 1.87 1.76 -13.40
N GLU A 28 1.77 0.45 -13.23
CA GLU A 28 0.57 -0.30 -13.60
C GLU A 28 -0.29 -0.64 -12.40
N LEU A 29 0.06 -0.12 -11.25
CA LEU A 29 -0.64 -0.38 -10.00
C LEU A 29 -1.53 0.79 -9.66
N GLU A 30 -2.76 0.51 -9.29
CA GLU A 30 -3.63 1.52 -8.71
C GLU A 30 -3.86 1.16 -7.25
N TYR A 31 -3.98 2.18 -6.43
CA TYR A 31 -4.13 1.95 -5.00
C TYR A 31 -4.95 3.07 -4.38
N GLU A 32 -5.46 2.76 -3.21
CA GLU A 32 -6.16 3.73 -2.39
C GLU A 32 -5.58 3.65 -0.98
N VAL A 33 -5.25 4.80 -0.41
CA VAL A 33 -4.71 4.85 0.94
C VAL A 33 -5.86 4.78 1.93
N ILE A 34 -5.88 3.71 2.72
CA ILE A 34 -6.88 3.52 3.77
C ILE A 34 -6.39 4.18 5.05
N GLU A 35 -5.12 3.92 5.40
CA GLU A 35 -4.47 4.51 6.55
C GLU A 35 -3.10 4.99 6.14
N LYS A 36 -2.76 6.22 6.45
CA LYS A 36 -1.45 6.76 6.08
C LYS A 36 -0.33 6.19 6.92
N GLY A 37 -0.65 5.69 8.07
CA GLY A 37 0.36 5.29 9.01
C GLY A 37 0.95 6.51 9.69
N SER A 38 1.61 6.31 10.81
CA SER A 38 2.33 7.38 11.47
C SER A 38 3.48 6.79 12.24
N ALA A 39 4.61 7.48 12.18
CA ALA A 39 5.71 7.18 13.06
C ALA A 39 5.31 7.75 14.43
N GLY A 40 5.17 6.88 15.40
CA GLY A 40 4.76 7.34 16.73
C GLY A 40 5.74 8.36 17.28
N PHE A 41 5.22 9.32 17.98
CA PHE A 41 6.04 10.28 18.67
C PHE A 41 6.67 9.56 19.85
N LEU A 42 7.99 9.61 19.94
CA LEU A 42 8.74 8.90 20.98
C LEU A 42 8.48 7.40 20.97
N GLY A 43 8.17 6.85 19.82
CA GLY A 43 7.93 5.43 19.68
C GLY A 43 6.57 4.96 20.20
N ILE A 44 5.71 5.87 20.57
CA ILE A 44 4.40 5.54 21.10
C ILE A 44 3.35 5.87 20.05
N GLY A 45 2.40 4.94 19.83
CA GLY A 45 1.29 5.18 18.94
C GLY A 45 1.62 5.08 17.49
N SER A 46 2.69 4.40 17.13
CA SER A 46 3.01 4.20 15.73
C SER A 46 1.95 3.32 15.08
N LYS A 47 1.54 3.68 13.89
CA LYS A 47 0.55 2.94 13.13
C LYS A 47 1.12 2.57 11.78
N GLN A 48 0.73 1.42 11.30
CA GLN A 48 1.13 1.00 9.98
C GLN A 48 0.27 1.68 8.93
N ALA A 49 0.87 1.93 7.78
CA ALA A 49 0.12 2.38 6.63
C ALA A 49 -0.61 1.19 6.03
N VAL A 50 -1.85 1.41 5.64
CA VAL A 50 -2.65 0.36 4.99
C VAL A 50 -3.17 0.93 3.70
N ILE A 51 -2.96 0.19 2.63
CA ILE A 51 -3.49 0.58 1.33
C ILE A 51 -4.26 -0.59 0.74
N ARG A 52 -5.13 -0.26 -0.19
CA ARG A 52 -5.84 -1.23 -1.00
C ARG A 52 -5.35 -1.03 -2.43
N ALA A 53 -4.90 -2.08 -3.06
CA ALA A 53 -4.27 -1.99 -4.36
C ALA A 53 -4.83 -3.03 -5.32
N TRP A 54 -4.79 -2.71 -6.58
CA TRP A 54 -5.25 -3.61 -7.63
C TRP A 54 -4.47 -3.29 -8.90
N LYS A 55 -4.50 -4.24 -9.80
CA LYS A 55 -3.86 -4.05 -11.08
C LYS A 55 -4.68 -3.09 -11.92
N LYS A 56 -4.03 -2.10 -12.49
CA LYS A 56 -4.72 -1.15 -13.36
C LYS A 56 -5.24 -1.87 -14.60
N VAL A 57 -6.51 -1.72 -14.85
CA VAL A 57 -7.12 -2.33 -16.02
C VAL A 57 -7.04 -1.34 -17.17
N LYS A 58 -6.48 -1.81 -18.25
CA LYS A 58 -6.37 -0.99 -19.45
C LYS A 58 -7.49 -1.38 -20.39
N GLU A 59 -8.29 -0.40 -20.74
CA GLU A 59 -9.35 -0.63 -21.70
C GLU A 59 -8.91 -0.24 -23.08
#